data_13013da1f7b98070ee9f8615f318c4f1
#
_entry.id   13013da1f7b98070ee9f8615f318c4f1
#
_cell.length_a   1.000
_cell.length_b   1.000
_cell.length_c   1.000
_cell.angle_alpha   90.00
_cell.angle_beta   90.00
_cell.angle_gamma   90.00
#
_symmetry.space_group_name_H-M   'P 1'
#
loop_
_entity.id
_entity.type
_entity.pdbx_description
1 polymer ?
#
loop_
_entity_poly.entity_id
_entity_poly.type
_entity_poly.pdbx_seq_one_letter_code
_entity_poly.pdbx_strand_id
1 'polypeptide(L)'
;MSIEKSSIALVLGATLVFLTFGGVFAGETQKRLTSESVIETIMKRGKLKVGMSTFVPWAMRNKKGELIGFEIDVAKKVAEDMGVKIEFVPTAWSGIIPALIAGKFDVIIGGMSVKPQRNLTINFTAPYAHSGMGIAANKNLAGDLKWPEGYNSRSVTFTCRRGATSCSDIKEIWPKARLRQFDDDSLAFQEVINGNAHATVTSHPKPARWVYKHPEVLFMPSTENLTEGNESFGLRKGDPDALNFFSNWIMVHTSNGWLKDRHNYWFKGMNWADQVDLK
;
A
#
# COMPACT_ATOMS: atom_id res chain seq x y z
N MET A 1 -73.48 32.48 -55.21
CA MET A 1 -72.36 33.20 -55.86
C MET A 1 -71.41 33.59 -54.75
N SER A 2 -70.13 33.16 -54.88
CA SER A 2 -68.97 33.54 -54.09
C SER A 2 -68.80 32.83 -52.78
N ILE A 3 -68.06 31.71 -52.65
CA ILE A 3 -66.61 31.39 -52.80
C ILE A 3 -65.77 31.95 -51.67
N GLU A 4 -65.28 30.95 -50.91
CA GLU A 4 -63.94 30.81 -50.41
C GLU A 4 -63.22 31.89 -49.62
N LYS A 5 -62.85 31.55 -48.45
CA LYS A 5 -61.43 31.59 -47.89
C LYS A 5 -61.42 31.15 -46.44
N SER A 6 -60.83 30.03 -46.19
CA SER A 6 -60.08 29.91 -44.95
C SER A 6 -59.66 28.43 -44.73
N SER A 7 -58.46 28.14 -45.14
CA SER A 7 -57.77 26.94 -44.68
C SER A 7 -56.27 27.16 -44.94
N ILE A 8 -55.57 27.81 -44.08
CA ILE A 8 -54.11 27.72 -43.88
C ILE A 8 -53.78 28.46 -42.57
N ALA A 9 -53.75 27.72 -41.48
CA ALA A 9 -53.06 28.10 -40.24
C ALA A 9 -53.19 27.02 -39.18
N LEU A 10 -52.58 25.90 -39.39
CA LEU A 10 -52.31 24.95 -38.24
C LEU A 10 -51.27 23.88 -38.63
N VAL A 11 -50.07 24.29 -38.99
CA VAL A 11 -48.88 23.41 -39.05
C VAL A 11 -47.62 24.24 -38.78
N LEU A 12 -47.47 24.78 -37.58
CA LEU A 12 -46.23 25.39 -37.12
C LEU A 12 -46.21 25.44 -35.56
N GLY A 13 -46.31 24.28 -34.93
CA GLY A 13 -46.32 24.23 -33.46
C GLY A 13 -45.76 22.97 -32.84
N ALA A 14 -45.07 22.14 -33.63
CA ALA A 14 -44.63 20.84 -33.09
C ALA A 14 -43.13 20.50 -33.33
N THR A 15 -42.26 21.49 -33.47
CA THR A 15 -40.85 21.20 -33.77
C THR A 15 -39.84 21.94 -32.86
N LEU A 16 -40.18 22.25 -31.62
CA LEU A 16 -39.23 22.99 -30.74
C LEU A 16 -39.16 22.43 -29.29
N VAL A 17 -39.34 21.14 -29.08
CA VAL A 17 -39.20 20.54 -27.70
C VAL A 17 -38.18 19.39 -27.63
N PHE A 18 -37.44 19.06 -28.69
CA PHE A 18 -36.48 17.93 -28.67
C PHE A 18 -35.00 18.31 -28.60
N LEU A 19 -34.62 19.55 -28.28
CA LEU A 19 -33.22 19.98 -28.30
C LEU A 19 -32.59 20.32 -26.92
N THR A 20 -33.31 20.09 -25.79
CA THR A 20 -32.75 20.46 -24.46
C THR A 20 -32.35 19.30 -23.57
N PHE A 21 -32.62 18.04 -23.94
CA PHE A 21 -32.22 16.89 -23.12
C PHE A 21 -30.87 16.24 -23.48
N GLY A 22 -30.27 16.61 -24.62
CA GLY A 22 -28.98 16.06 -25.06
C GLY A 22 -27.75 16.73 -24.45
N GLY A 23 -27.89 17.96 -23.95
CA GLY A 23 -26.74 18.76 -23.50
C GLY A 23 -26.18 18.45 -22.13
N VAL A 24 -27.03 17.95 -21.24
CA VAL A 24 -26.61 17.69 -19.85
C VAL A 24 -25.78 16.40 -19.76
N PHE A 25 -26.17 15.36 -20.48
CA PHE A 25 -25.42 14.09 -20.50
C PHE A 25 -24.06 14.20 -21.23
N ALA A 26 -23.98 15.01 -22.28
CA ALA A 26 -22.71 15.24 -22.99
C ALA A 26 -21.70 15.98 -22.12
N GLY A 27 -22.14 16.96 -21.31
CA GLY A 27 -21.27 17.74 -20.43
C GLY A 27 -20.67 16.93 -19.27
N GLU A 28 -21.41 16.00 -18.68
CA GLU A 28 -20.87 15.11 -17.63
C GLU A 28 -19.95 14.02 -18.19
N THR A 29 -20.29 13.46 -19.35
CA THR A 29 -19.42 12.49 -20.04
C THR A 29 -18.13 13.16 -20.50
N GLN A 30 -18.19 14.36 -21.02
CA GLN A 30 -17.01 15.13 -21.42
C GLN A 30 -16.16 15.55 -20.21
N LYS A 31 -16.77 15.92 -19.06
CA LYS A 31 -16.05 16.16 -17.81
C LYS A 31 -15.36 14.91 -17.27
N ARG A 32 -15.96 13.72 -17.43
CA ARG A 32 -15.32 12.44 -17.06
C ARG A 32 -14.17 12.06 -17.99
N LEU A 33 -14.31 12.35 -19.28
CA LEU A 33 -13.26 12.12 -20.30
C LEU A 33 -12.13 13.15 -20.24
N THR A 34 -12.35 14.31 -19.60
CA THR A 34 -11.36 15.38 -19.42
C THR A 34 -10.89 15.52 -17.98
N SER A 35 -11.21 14.56 -17.09
CA SER A 35 -10.60 14.54 -15.76
C SER A 35 -9.11 14.27 -15.96
N GLU A 36 -8.29 15.26 -15.65
CA GLU A 36 -6.85 15.19 -15.77
C GLU A 36 -6.31 14.02 -14.93
N SER A 37 -5.54 13.14 -15.56
CA SER A 37 -4.85 12.06 -14.85
C SER A 37 -3.88 12.63 -13.83
N VAL A 38 -3.61 11.86 -12.77
CA VAL A 38 -2.58 12.22 -11.79
C VAL A 38 -1.20 12.36 -12.46
N ILE A 39 -0.95 11.66 -13.57
CA ILE A 39 0.31 11.78 -14.34
C ILE A 39 0.47 13.21 -14.87
N GLU A 40 -0.55 13.77 -15.53
CA GLU A 40 -0.51 15.15 -16.03
C GLU A 40 -0.37 16.15 -14.89
N THR A 41 -1.07 15.93 -13.77
CA THR A 41 -0.94 16.76 -12.57
C THR A 41 0.50 16.73 -12.03
N ILE A 42 1.15 15.55 -11.98
CA ILE A 42 2.55 15.39 -11.57
C ILE A 42 3.48 16.14 -12.53
N MET A 43 3.30 15.96 -13.84
CA MET A 43 4.12 16.58 -14.89
C MET A 43 4.00 18.11 -14.87
N LYS A 44 2.79 18.66 -14.79
CA LYS A 44 2.55 20.12 -14.69
C LYS A 44 3.15 20.72 -13.43
N ARG A 45 3.05 20.01 -12.30
CA ARG A 45 3.61 20.44 -11.01
C ARG A 45 5.13 20.27 -10.95
N GLY A 46 5.73 19.43 -11.80
CA GLY A 46 7.15 19.07 -11.78
C GLY A 46 7.57 18.31 -10.54
N LYS A 47 6.63 17.60 -9.89
CA LYS A 47 6.89 16.93 -8.62
C LYS A 47 5.97 15.72 -8.40
N LEU A 48 6.55 14.56 -8.07
CA LEU A 48 5.86 13.36 -7.62
C LEU A 48 5.77 13.36 -6.09
N LYS A 49 4.56 13.27 -5.52
CA LYS A 49 4.32 13.10 -4.08
C LYS A 49 4.04 11.63 -3.77
N VAL A 50 4.86 11.04 -2.91
CA VAL A 50 4.78 9.62 -2.55
C VAL A 50 4.41 9.45 -1.09
N GLY A 51 3.27 8.79 -0.84
CA GLY A 51 2.85 8.36 0.48
C GLY A 51 3.59 7.08 0.88
N MET A 52 4.21 7.08 2.05
CA MET A 52 4.95 5.95 2.60
C MET A 52 4.91 5.94 4.12
N SER A 53 5.30 4.83 4.72
CA SER A 53 5.48 4.71 6.17
C SER A 53 6.84 4.07 6.46
N THR A 54 7.47 4.43 7.58
CA THR A 54 8.75 3.83 7.95
C THR A 54 8.58 2.37 8.34
N PHE A 55 9.42 1.51 7.77
CA PHE A 55 9.43 0.07 7.96
C PHE A 55 10.73 -0.53 7.42
N VAL A 56 11.61 -1.00 8.28
CA VAL A 56 12.94 -1.52 7.91
C VAL A 56 12.83 -2.89 7.22
N PRO A 57 13.50 -3.12 6.07
CA PRO A 57 14.38 -2.26 5.29
C PRO A 57 13.66 -1.54 4.13
N TRP A 58 12.34 -1.55 4.12
CA TRP A 58 11.52 -0.94 3.05
C TRP A 58 11.72 0.56 2.98
N ALA A 59 11.53 1.24 4.11
CA ALA A 59 11.78 2.67 4.28
C ALA A 59 12.20 2.98 5.71
N MET A 60 13.26 3.75 5.88
CA MET A 60 13.80 4.11 7.20
C MET A 60 14.60 5.40 7.13
N ARG A 61 15.03 5.92 8.27
CA ARG A 61 15.95 7.04 8.32
C ARG A 61 17.37 6.55 8.62
N ASN A 62 18.34 7.10 7.89
CA ASN A 62 19.75 6.89 8.19
C ASN A 62 20.20 7.77 9.38
N LYS A 63 21.45 7.63 9.80
CA LYS A 63 22.07 8.41 10.90
C LYS A 63 22.06 9.92 10.66
N LYS A 64 21.89 10.36 9.40
CA LYS A 64 21.76 11.79 9.03
C LYS A 64 20.30 12.24 8.98
N GLY A 65 19.33 11.36 9.29
CA GLY A 65 17.91 11.65 9.22
C GLY A 65 17.30 11.55 7.81
N GLU A 66 18.08 11.19 6.79
CA GLU A 66 17.63 11.06 5.41
C GLU A 66 16.83 9.76 5.22
N LEU A 67 15.82 9.80 4.35
CA LEU A 67 15.06 8.61 3.99
C LEU A 67 15.87 7.72 3.04
N ILE A 68 16.01 6.45 3.42
CA ILE A 68 16.65 5.38 2.67
C ILE A 68 15.80 4.10 2.76
N GLY A 69 16.03 3.15 1.88
CA GLY A 69 15.32 1.88 1.85
C GLY A 69 14.87 1.50 0.45
N PHE A 70 14.36 0.28 0.31
CA PHE A 70 13.91 -0.24 -0.98
C PHE A 70 12.84 0.66 -1.62
N GLU A 71 11.81 1.02 -0.87
CA GLU A 71 10.72 1.90 -1.34
C GLU A 71 11.20 3.30 -1.71
N ILE A 72 12.21 3.77 -0.99
CA ILE A 72 12.79 5.08 -1.24
C ILE A 72 13.56 5.08 -2.57
N ASP A 73 14.33 4.01 -2.84
CA ASP A 73 15.02 3.85 -4.12
C ASP A 73 14.03 3.71 -5.28
N VAL A 74 12.98 2.89 -5.11
CA VAL A 74 11.92 2.71 -6.11
C VAL A 74 11.24 4.05 -6.42
N ALA A 75 10.82 4.79 -5.41
CA ALA A 75 10.14 6.07 -5.58
C ALA A 75 11.05 7.12 -6.23
N LYS A 76 12.34 7.19 -5.85
CA LYS A 76 13.33 8.07 -6.48
C LYS A 76 13.51 7.74 -7.95
N LYS A 77 13.59 6.45 -8.29
CA LYS A 77 13.74 6.02 -9.68
C LYS A 77 12.52 6.34 -10.53
N VAL A 78 11.30 6.17 -9.98
CA VAL A 78 10.06 6.61 -10.66
C VAL A 78 10.12 8.11 -10.98
N ALA A 79 10.47 8.94 -9.99
CA ALA A 79 10.54 10.40 -10.19
C ALA A 79 11.64 10.80 -11.19
N GLU A 80 12.80 10.13 -11.16
CA GLU A 80 13.89 10.31 -12.12
C GLU A 80 13.43 10.02 -13.54
N ASP A 81 12.78 8.86 -13.77
CA ASP A 81 12.31 8.45 -15.08
C ASP A 81 11.16 9.33 -15.60
N MET A 82 10.39 9.95 -14.70
CA MET A 82 9.41 10.98 -15.04
C MET A 82 10.04 12.37 -15.29
N GLY A 83 11.31 12.58 -14.98
CA GLY A 83 11.97 13.89 -15.08
C GLY A 83 11.43 14.92 -14.08
N VAL A 84 10.94 14.49 -12.92
CA VAL A 84 10.33 15.35 -11.90
C VAL A 84 11.04 15.23 -10.54
N LYS A 85 10.83 16.23 -9.67
CA LYS A 85 11.30 16.16 -8.28
C LYS A 85 10.46 15.17 -7.47
N ILE A 86 11.04 14.60 -6.40
CA ILE A 86 10.31 13.75 -5.46
C ILE A 86 10.01 14.48 -4.15
N GLU A 87 8.83 14.21 -3.59
CA GLU A 87 8.42 14.62 -2.25
C GLU A 87 7.85 13.39 -1.52
N PHE A 88 8.50 12.98 -0.43
CA PHE A 88 7.97 11.93 0.43
C PHE A 88 7.02 12.52 1.46
N VAL A 89 5.86 11.85 1.65
CA VAL A 89 4.84 12.21 2.63
C VAL A 89 4.70 11.06 3.64
N PRO A 90 5.55 11.03 4.70
CA PRO A 90 5.45 10.02 5.74
C PRO A 90 4.09 10.06 6.41
N THR A 91 3.43 8.92 6.47
CA THR A 91 2.05 8.80 6.95
C THR A 91 1.93 7.57 7.85
N ALA A 92 1.18 7.66 8.94
CA ALA A 92 0.86 6.51 9.77
C ALA A 92 0.16 5.45 8.90
N TRP A 93 0.57 4.17 9.04
CA TRP A 93 0.11 3.10 8.14
C TRP A 93 -1.41 2.95 8.12
N SER A 94 -2.06 3.06 9.26
CA SER A 94 -3.52 2.99 9.37
C SER A 94 -4.26 4.11 8.64
N GLY A 95 -3.60 5.24 8.41
CA GLY A 95 -4.14 6.42 7.72
C GLY A 95 -3.72 6.57 6.26
N ILE A 96 -2.88 5.67 5.71
CA ILE A 96 -2.25 5.88 4.40
C ILE A 96 -3.26 5.83 3.25
N ILE A 97 -4.21 4.88 3.28
CA ILE A 97 -5.28 4.79 2.26
C ILE A 97 -6.22 6.00 2.32
N PRO A 98 -6.76 6.39 3.49
CA PRO A 98 -7.50 7.65 3.63
C PRO A 98 -6.76 8.88 3.12
N ALA A 99 -5.46 8.99 3.40
CA ALA A 99 -4.63 10.11 2.93
C ALA A 99 -4.45 10.13 1.39
N LEU A 100 -4.32 8.95 0.75
CA LEU A 100 -4.32 8.83 -0.71
C LEU A 100 -5.65 9.32 -1.31
N ILE A 101 -6.78 8.87 -0.76
CA ILE A 101 -8.11 9.26 -1.23
C ILE A 101 -8.32 10.77 -1.08
N ALA A 102 -7.84 11.35 0.02
CA ALA A 102 -7.88 12.79 0.27
C ALA A 102 -6.88 13.60 -0.58
N GLY A 103 -6.11 12.96 -1.49
CA GLY A 103 -5.18 13.64 -2.39
C GLY A 103 -3.95 14.24 -1.70
N LYS A 104 -3.56 13.76 -0.51
CA LYS A 104 -2.37 14.26 0.19
C LYS A 104 -1.08 13.92 -0.56
N PHE A 105 -1.10 12.87 -1.37
CA PHE A 105 -0.04 12.42 -2.26
C PHE A 105 -0.65 11.73 -3.50
N ASP A 106 0.18 11.45 -4.47
CA ASP A 106 -0.24 10.96 -5.79
C ASP A 106 -0.37 9.43 -5.81
N VAL A 107 0.57 8.75 -5.17
CA VAL A 107 0.74 7.30 -5.19
C VAL A 107 1.27 6.82 -3.83
N ILE A 108 0.89 5.60 -3.42
CA ILE A 108 1.52 4.89 -2.30
C ILE A 108 2.62 4.01 -2.88
N ILE A 109 3.87 4.23 -2.43
CA ILE A 109 5.01 3.33 -2.63
C ILE A 109 5.56 3.04 -1.24
N GLY A 110 5.16 1.89 -0.66
CA GLY A 110 5.39 1.64 0.77
C GLY A 110 5.18 0.19 1.20
N GLY A 111 5.44 -0.80 0.32
CA GLY A 111 5.30 -2.22 0.65
C GLY A 111 3.85 -2.62 0.92
N MET A 112 2.91 -2.09 0.15
CA MET A 112 1.50 -2.37 0.36
C MET A 112 1.08 -3.64 -0.37
N SER A 113 0.81 -4.71 0.39
CA SER A 113 0.28 -5.96 -0.16
C SER A 113 -1.12 -5.76 -0.74
N VAL A 114 -1.35 -6.32 -1.92
CA VAL A 114 -2.67 -6.39 -2.55
C VAL A 114 -3.58 -7.27 -1.69
N LYS A 115 -4.73 -6.72 -1.29
CA LYS A 115 -5.82 -7.46 -0.64
C LYS A 115 -7.15 -7.03 -1.27
N PRO A 116 -8.09 -7.98 -1.50
CA PRO A 116 -9.40 -7.66 -2.08
C PRO A 116 -10.12 -6.50 -1.36
N GLN A 117 -10.07 -6.49 -0.01
CA GLN A 117 -10.71 -5.45 0.80
C GLN A 117 -10.12 -4.06 0.54
N ARG A 118 -8.80 -3.95 0.35
CA ARG A 118 -8.15 -2.68 -0.03
C ARG A 118 -8.49 -2.30 -1.47
N ASN A 119 -8.57 -3.29 -2.38
CA ASN A 119 -8.87 -3.05 -3.78
C ASN A 119 -10.33 -2.60 -4.02
N LEU A 120 -11.24 -2.86 -3.08
CA LEU A 120 -12.57 -2.22 -3.11
C LEU A 120 -12.49 -0.69 -3.00
N THR A 121 -11.41 -0.15 -2.45
CA THR A 121 -11.26 1.28 -2.14
C THR A 121 -10.25 1.99 -3.02
N ILE A 122 -9.13 1.35 -3.35
CA ILE A 122 -8.04 1.90 -4.18
C ILE A 122 -7.70 0.92 -5.31
N ASN A 123 -6.98 1.39 -6.33
CA ASN A 123 -6.39 0.53 -7.36
C ASN A 123 -4.97 0.14 -6.99
N PHE A 124 -4.54 -1.02 -7.49
CA PHE A 124 -3.18 -1.53 -7.38
C PHE A 124 -2.58 -1.74 -8.75
N THR A 125 -1.29 -1.43 -8.88
CA THR A 125 -0.49 -1.78 -10.07
C THR A 125 -0.20 -3.28 -10.13
N ALA A 126 0.51 -3.73 -11.17
CA ALA A 126 1.24 -4.98 -11.12
C ALA A 126 2.17 -5.01 -9.88
N PRO A 127 2.44 -6.19 -9.29
CA PRO A 127 3.38 -6.31 -8.17
C PRO A 127 4.80 -5.94 -8.58
N TYR A 128 5.51 -5.20 -7.72
CA TYR A 128 6.93 -4.85 -7.90
C TYR A 128 7.84 -5.56 -6.91
N ALA A 129 7.27 -6.17 -5.88
CA ALA A 129 7.98 -6.99 -4.90
C ALA A 129 7.06 -8.10 -4.37
N HIS A 130 7.69 -9.10 -3.78
CA HIS A 130 7.04 -10.20 -3.09
C HIS A 130 7.62 -10.30 -1.68
N SER A 131 6.77 -10.53 -0.70
CA SER A 131 7.16 -10.74 0.69
C SER A 131 6.35 -11.84 1.33
N GLY A 132 6.73 -12.24 2.54
CA GLY A 132 5.98 -13.18 3.35
C GLY A 132 5.85 -12.68 4.78
N MET A 133 4.82 -13.12 5.48
CA MET A 133 4.67 -12.86 6.91
C MET A 133 5.40 -13.92 7.71
N GLY A 134 6.15 -13.46 8.70
CA GLY A 134 6.84 -14.31 9.66
C GLY A 134 6.41 -14.00 11.10
N ILE A 135 6.82 -14.84 12.01
CA ILE A 135 6.48 -14.76 13.43
C ILE A 135 7.73 -14.69 14.29
N ALA A 136 7.69 -13.85 15.33
CA ALA A 136 8.60 -13.91 16.46
C ALA A 136 7.79 -14.07 17.75
N ALA A 137 8.24 -14.94 18.64
CA ALA A 137 7.53 -15.29 19.86
C ALA A 137 8.44 -15.17 21.10
N ASN A 138 7.83 -14.93 22.25
CA ASN A 138 8.50 -14.90 23.54
C ASN A 138 8.74 -16.33 24.04
N LYS A 139 9.98 -16.68 24.36
CA LYS A 139 10.39 -18.02 24.80
C LYS A 139 9.66 -18.47 26.05
N ASN A 140 9.50 -17.58 27.05
CA ASN A 140 8.90 -17.94 28.33
C ASN A 140 7.38 -18.15 28.24
N LEU A 141 6.70 -17.47 27.26
CA LEU A 141 5.25 -17.55 27.12
C LEU A 141 4.80 -18.56 26.05
N ALA A 142 5.64 -18.81 25.06
CA ALA A 142 5.26 -19.56 23.87
C ALA A 142 6.22 -20.71 23.52
N GLY A 143 7.31 -20.90 24.30
CA GLY A 143 8.32 -21.95 24.03
C GLY A 143 7.76 -23.34 24.05
N ASP A 144 6.83 -23.62 24.96
CA ASP A 144 6.20 -24.94 25.15
C ASP A 144 4.92 -25.12 24.30
N LEU A 145 4.50 -24.10 23.57
CA LEU A 145 3.29 -24.19 22.73
C LEU A 145 3.57 -25.02 21.47
N LYS A 146 2.73 -26.02 21.24
CA LYS A 146 2.82 -26.80 20.01
C LYS A 146 2.52 -25.94 18.79
N TRP A 147 3.44 -25.87 17.86
CA TRP A 147 3.29 -25.14 16.61
C TRP A 147 2.53 -25.96 15.56
N PRO A 148 1.58 -25.33 14.80
CA PRO A 148 0.97 -24.01 15.00
C PRO A 148 -0.28 -24.03 15.90
N GLU A 149 -0.80 -25.21 16.26
CA GLU A 149 -2.12 -25.41 16.88
C GLU A 149 -2.22 -24.79 18.28
N GLY A 150 -1.14 -24.87 19.07
CA GLY A 150 -1.08 -24.32 20.43
C GLY A 150 -1.23 -22.81 20.49
N TYR A 151 -0.96 -22.14 19.38
CA TYR A 151 -1.12 -20.68 19.26
C TYR A 151 -2.58 -20.26 19.09
N ASN A 152 -3.50 -21.17 18.69
CA ASN A 152 -4.92 -20.89 18.50
C ASN A 152 -5.71 -21.05 19.81
N SER A 153 -5.38 -20.28 20.83
CA SER A 153 -6.01 -20.32 22.16
C SER A 153 -6.36 -18.92 22.65
N ARG A 154 -7.42 -18.82 23.45
CA ARG A 154 -7.81 -17.58 24.14
C ARG A 154 -6.77 -17.10 25.18
N SER A 155 -5.89 -17.97 25.64
CA SER A 155 -4.75 -17.60 26.50
C SER A 155 -3.62 -16.92 25.73
N VAL A 156 -3.51 -17.15 24.41
CA VAL A 156 -2.46 -16.60 23.56
C VAL A 156 -2.83 -15.19 23.09
N THR A 157 -1.89 -14.27 23.24
CA THR A 157 -2.01 -12.89 22.78
C THR A 157 -0.97 -12.61 21.71
N PHE A 158 -1.43 -12.18 20.54
CA PHE A 158 -0.59 -11.68 19.47
C PHE A 158 -0.55 -10.16 19.44
N THR A 159 0.50 -9.62 18.84
CA THR A 159 0.61 -8.22 18.48
C THR A 159 0.82 -8.05 16.97
N CYS A 160 0.37 -6.91 16.43
CA CYS A 160 0.60 -6.51 15.05
C CYS A 160 0.55 -4.99 14.90
N ARG A 161 1.07 -4.45 13.78
CA ARG A 161 0.89 -3.05 13.44
C ARG A 161 -0.51 -2.80 12.88
N ARG A 162 -1.22 -1.82 13.44
CA ARG A 162 -2.58 -1.45 13.04
C ARG A 162 -2.70 -1.19 11.54
N GLY A 163 -3.70 -1.83 10.90
CA GLY A 163 -3.94 -1.73 9.46
C GLY A 163 -2.98 -2.55 8.59
N ALA A 164 -1.98 -3.24 9.18
CA ALA A 164 -1.12 -4.16 8.44
C ALA A 164 -1.85 -5.47 8.12
N THR A 165 -1.38 -6.14 7.08
CA THR A 165 -1.87 -7.45 6.64
C THR A 165 -1.75 -8.49 7.73
N SER A 166 -0.66 -8.46 8.51
CA SER A 166 -0.43 -9.38 9.63
C SER A 166 -1.57 -9.42 10.65
N CYS A 167 -2.31 -8.31 10.84
CA CYS A 167 -3.45 -8.30 11.76
C CYS A 167 -4.64 -9.13 11.24
N SER A 168 -4.87 -9.14 9.93
CA SER A 168 -5.88 -10.00 9.30
C SER A 168 -5.43 -11.46 9.27
N ASP A 169 -4.15 -11.68 8.94
CA ASP A 169 -3.58 -13.02 8.85
C ASP A 169 -3.62 -13.73 10.22
N ILE A 170 -3.31 -13.03 11.32
CA ILE A 170 -3.46 -13.59 12.69
C ILE A 170 -4.89 -14.03 12.96
N LYS A 171 -5.89 -13.21 12.60
CA LYS A 171 -7.30 -13.54 12.83
C LYS A 171 -7.78 -14.72 11.98
N GLU A 172 -7.20 -14.90 10.80
CA GLU A 172 -7.53 -16.00 9.91
C GLU A 172 -6.89 -17.30 10.36
N ILE A 173 -5.60 -17.26 10.71
CA ILE A 173 -4.82 -18.45 11.07
C ILE A 173 -5.16 -18.89 12.52
N TRP A 174 -5.28 -17.94 13.44
CA TRP A 174 -5.53 -18.21 14.87
C TRP A 174 -6.76 -17.45 15.42
N PRO A 175 -7.98 -17.78 14.94
CA PRO A 175 -9.20 -17.02 15.25
C PRO A 175 -9.59 -16.99 16.74
N LYS A 176 -9.07 -17.92 17.55
CA LYS A 176 -9.33 -17.95 19.01
C LYS A 176 -8.37 -17.07 19.80
N ALA A 177 -7.21 -16.71 19.22
CA ALA A 177 -6.19 -15.93 19.91
C ALA A 177 -6.64 -14.47 20.11
N ARG A 178 -6.10 -13.83 21.13
CA ARG A 178 -6.29 -12.39 21.37
C ARG A 178 -5.36 -11.60 20.48
N LEU A 179 -5.80 -10.44 19.98
CA LEU A 179 -5.01 -9.57 19.14
C LEU A 179 -4.97 -8.15 19.72
N ARG A 180 -3.76 -7.63 19.93
CA ARG A 180 -3.48 -6.25 20.30
C ARG A 180 -2.79 -5.55 19.13
N GLN A 181 -3.27 -4.35 18.78
CA GLN A 181 -2.78 -3.59 17.64
C GLN A 181 -2.08 -2.32 18.08
N PHE A 182 -0.90 -2.07 17.52
CA PHE A 182 -0.05 -0.91 17.82
C PHE A 182 0.17 -0.08 16.56
N ASP A 183 0.46 1.21 16.72
CA ASP A 183 0.65 2.10 15.58
C ASP A 183 2.01 1.91 14.90
N ASP A 184 2.97 1.29 15.61
CA ASP A 184 4.31 0.96 15.12
C ASP A 184 4.67 -0.49 15.44
N ASP A 185 5.47 -1.12 14.54
CA ASP A 185 5.95 -2.48 14.73
C ASP A 185 6.91 -2.62 15.93
N SER A 186 7.71 -1.60 16.20
CA SER A 186 8.66 -1.64 17.31
C SER A 186 7.93 -1.74 18.64
N LEU A 187 6.80 -1.03 18.79
CA LEU A 187 5.93 -1.16 19.96
C LEU A 187 5.31 -2.56 20.06
N ALA A 188 4.89 -3.13 18.92
CA ALA A 188 4.35 -4.48 18.89
C ALA A 188 5.39 -5.52 19.32
N PHE A 189 6.64 -5.41 18.86
CA PHE A 189 7.74 -6.26 19.32
C PHE A 189 8.09 -6.04 20.79
N GLN A 190 8.11 -4.80 21.26
CA GLN A 190 8.44 -4.49 22.66
C GLN A 190 7.47 -5.15 23.63
N GLU A 191 6.19 -5.25 23.29
CA GLU A 191 5.19 -5.96 24.09
C GLU A 191 5.50 -7.47 24.21
N VAL A 192 6.02 -8.06 23.13
CA VAL A 192 6.45 -9.48 23.14
C VAL A 192 7.71 -9.63 23.98
N ILE A 193 8.69 -8.75 23.83
CA ILE A 193 9.93 -8.77 24.63
C ILE A 193 9.63 -8.62 26.12
N ASN A 194 8.73 -7.70 26.48
CA ASN A 194 8.34 -7.45 27.87
C ASN A 194 7.48 -8.60 28.50
N GLY A 195 7.09 -9.60 27.71
CA GLY A 195 6.22 -10.69 28.20
C GLY A 195 4.73 -10.29 28.31
N ASN A 196 4.31 -9.18 27.72
CA ASN A 196 2.92 -8.74 27.69
C ASN A 196 2.11 -9.39 26.54
N ALA A 197 2.79 -10.05 25.63
CA ALA A 197 2.21 -10.81 24.52
C ALA A 197 3.08 -12.02 24.17
N HIS A 198 2.46 -13.04 23.61
CA HIS A 198 3.12 -14.31 23.28
C HIS A 198 3.93 -14.21 21.98
N ALA A 199 3.39 -13.53 20.97
CA ALA A 199 4.01 -13.45 19.65
C ALA A 199 3.59 -12.19 18.88
N THR A 200 4.38 -11.84 17.86
CA THR A 200 4.07 -10.83 16.86
C THR A 200 4.26 -11.37 15.45
N VAL A 201 3.42 -10.95 14.53
CA VAL A 201 3.51 -11.28 13.11
C VAL A 201 3.78 -10.01 12.32
N THR A 202 4.78 -10.07 11.44
CA THR A 202 5.16 -8.98 10.55
C THR A 202 5.91 -9.51 9.33
N SER A 203 6.15 -8.66 8.32
CA SER A 203 6.83 -9.04 7.09
C SER A 203 8.31 -9.40 7.33
N HIS A 204 8.76 -10.46 6.65
CA HIS A 204 10.19 -10.80 6.58
C HIS A 204 11.03 -9.65 5.99
N PRO A 205 12.31 -9.50 6.40
CA PRO A 205 13.07 -10.32 7.35
C PRO A 205 12.98 -9.83 8.80
N LYS A 206 12.00 -9.01 9.15
CA LYS A 206 11.92 -8.33 10.46
C LYS A 206 11.85 -9.28 11.65
N PRO A 207 11.06 -10.39 11.66
CA PRO A 207 11.06 -11.32 12.78
C PRO A 207 12.46 -11.87 13.10
N ALA A 208 13.17 -12.35 12.08
CA ALA A 208 14.51 -12.90 12.23
C ALA A 208 15.51 -11.88 12.80
N ARG A 209 15.41 -10.60 12.37
CA ARG A 209 16.28 -9.52 12.89
C ARG A 209 16.04 -9.23 14.36
N TRP A 210 14.77 -9.23 14.80
CA TRP A 210 14.45 -9.02 16.21
C TRP A 210 14.87 -10.21 17.08
N VAL A 211 14.70 -11.44 16.60
CA VAL A 211 15.19 -12.64 17.27
C VAL A 211 16.72 -12.61 17.37
N TYR A 212 17.42 -12.20 16.32
CA TYR A 212 18.88 -12.03 16.35
C TYR A 212 19.35 -11.00 17.37
N LYS A 213 18.59 -9.92 17.59
CA LYS A 213 18.91 -8.90 18.59
C LYS A 213 18.57 -9.28 20.02
N HIS A 214 17.55 -10.10 20.20
CA HIS A 214 17.02 -10.50 21.51
C HIS A 214 16.94 -12.03 21.63
N PRO A 215 18.06 -12.75 21.38
CA PRO A 215 18.05 -14.22 21.35
C PRO A 215 17.73 -14.85 22.71
N GLU A 216 17.92 -14.11 23.79
CA GLU A 216 17.60 -14.53 25.16
C GLU A 216 16.09 -14.60 25.42
N VAL A 217 15.29 -13.75 24.76
CA VAL A 217 13.83 -13.62 24.99
C VAL A 217 13.02 -14.14 23.81
N LEU A 218 13.49 -13.92 22.59
CA LEU A 218 12.73 -14.22 21.38
C LEU A 218 13.21 -15.47 20.66
N PHE A 219 12.29 -16.10 19.94
CA PHE A 219 12.57 -17.17 18.99
C PHE A 219 11.60 -17.13 17.82
N MET A 220 11.90 -17.85 16.74
CA MET A 220 10.99 -18.04 15.62
C MET A 220 10.38 -19.44 15.71
N PRO A 221 9.06 -19.56 15.96
CA PRO A 221 8.37 -20.88 15.95
C PRO A 221 8.40 -21.54 14.58
N SER A 222 8.48 -20.75 13.51
CA SER A 222 8.68 -21.20 12.14
C SER A 222 9.57 -20.21 11.38
N THR A 223 10.39 -20.71 10.47
CA THR A 223 11.17 -19.90 9.52
C THR A 223 10.47 -19.76 8.18
N GLU A 224 9.38 -20.51 7.96
CA GLU A 224 8.56 -20.45 6.73
C GLU A 224 7.64 -19.23 6.75
N ASN A 225 7.25 -18.79 5.56
CA ASN A 225 6.23 -17.76 5.42
C ASN A 225 4.87 -18.28 5.89
N LEU A 226 4.22 -17.54 6.79
CA LEU A 226 2.84 -17.81 7.20
C LEU A 226 1.84 -17.52 6.06
N THR A 227 2.12 -16.44 5.33
CA THR A 227 1.34 -16.01 4.17
C THR A 227 2.27 -15.32 3.18
N GLU A 228 1.89 -15.32 1.92
CA GLU A 228 2.59 -14.60 0.85
C GLU A 228 1.95 -13.24 0.59
N GLY A 229 2.77 -12.26 0.23
CA GLY A 229 2.36 -10.92 -0.13
C GLY A 229 2.86 -10.52 -1.52
N ASN A 230 2.00 -9.82 -2.26
CA ASN A 230 2.33 -9.17 -3.52
C ASN A 230 2.26 -7.66 -3.28
N GLU A 231 3.40 -6.98 -3.22
CA GLU A 231 3.47 -5.55 -2.98
C GLU A 231 3.30 -4.78 -4.29
N SER A 232 2.35 -3.86 -4.29
CA SER A 232 1.99 -3.04 -5.45
C SER A 232 1.88 -1.57 -5.06
N PHE A 233 2.01 -0.67 -6.04
CA PHE A 233 1.70 0.73 -5.80
C PHE A 233 0.19 0.90 -5.63
N GLY A 234 -0.19 1.75 -4.68
CA GLY A 234 -1.59 2.10 -4.44
C GLY A 234 -1.95 3.41 -5.12
N LEU A 235 -3.07 3.42 -5.87
CA LEU A 235 -3.56 4.54 -6.64
C LEU A 235 -5.02 4.84 -6.32
N ARG A 236 -5.46 6.09 -6.49
CA ARG A 236 -6.88 6.42 -6.47
C ARG A 236 -7.61 5.70 -7.61
N LYS A 237 -8.87 5.36 -7.38
CA LYS A 237 -9.73 4.81 -8.44
C LYS A 237 -10.07 5.87 -9.49
N GLY A 238 -10.43 5.39 -10.70
CA GLY A 238 -10.90 6.25 -11.78
C GLY A 238 -9.78 6.89 -12.63
N ASP A 239 -8.53 6.47 -12.46
CA ASP A 239 -7.38 6.94 -13.24
C ASP A 239 -6.68 5.77 -13.95
N PRO A 240 -7.19 5.36 -15.14
CA PRO A 240 -6.60 4.27 -15.90
C PRO A 240 -5.21 4.61 -16.46
N ASP A 241 -4.94 5.90 -16.77
CA ASP A 241 -3.66 6.33 -17.32
C ASP A 241 -2.54 6.21 -16.28
N ALA A 242 -2.81 6.63 -15.03
CA ALA A 242 -1.87 6.43 -13.95
C ALA A 242 -1.62 4.95 -13.66
N LEU A 243 -2.68 4.13 -13.66
CA LEU A 243 -2.55 2.69 -13.46
C LEU A 243 -1.70 2.05 -14.56
N ASN A 244 -1.93 2.43 -15.83
CA ASN A 244 -1.16 1.96 -16.97
C ASN A 244 0.31 2.41 -16.90
N PHE A 245 0.57 3.69 -16.65
CA PHE A 245 1.93 4.22 -16.54
C PHE A 245 2.75 3.48 -15.48
N PHE A 246 2.26 3.42 -14.24
CA PHE A 246 3.00 2.80 -13.15
C PHE A 246 3.15 1.29 -13.32
N SER A 247 2.15 0.59 -13.90
CA SER A 247 2.26 -0.84 -14.19
C SER A 247 3.30 -1.13 -15.28
N ASN A 248 3.36 -0.32 -16.33
CA ASN A 248 4.36 -0.43 -17.38
C ASN A 248 5.76 -0.07 -16.87
N TRP A 249 5.89 0.92 -15.99
CA TRP A 249 7.15 1.24 -15.32
C TRP A 249 7.67 0.03 -14.54
N ILE A 250 6.81 -0.64 -13.76
CA ILE A 250 7.17 -1.85 -13.02
C ILE A 250 7.60 -2.96 -13.97
N MET A 251 6.86 -3.19 -15.06
CA MET A 251 7.19 -4.19 -16.06
C MET A 251 8.59 -3.96 -16.66
N VAL A 252 8.92 -2.74 -17.05
CA VAL A 252 10.24 -2.37 -17.60
C VAL A 252 11.34 -2.64 -16.59
N HIS A 253 11.18 -2.21 -15.33
CA HIS A 253 12.21 -2.35 -14.30
C HIS A 253 12.29 -3.75 -13.69
N THR A 254 11.28 -4.58 -13.87
CA THR A 254 11.34 -6.02 -13.62
C THR A 254 12.15 -6.70 -14.72
N SER A 255 11.85 -6.40 -15.98
CA SER A 255 12.48 -7.04 -17.15
C SER A 255 13.97 -6.72 -17.28
N ASN A 256 14.39 -5.50 -16.94
CA ASN A 256 15.80 -5.09 -16.96
C ASN A 256 16.59 -5.49 -15.70
N GLY A 257 15.92 -6.10 -14.71
CA GLY A 257 16.53 -6.60 -13.47
C GLY A 257 16.75 -5.56 -12.37
N TRP A 258 16.47 -4.26 -12.61
CA TRP A 258 16.75 -3.20 -11.64
C TRP A 258 16.01 -3.40 -10.31
N LEU A 259 14.72 -3.77 -10.35
CA LEU A 259 13.93 -4.05 -9.13
C LEU A 259 14.52 -5.22 -8.33
N LYS A 260 14.95 -6.29 -9.02
CA LYS A 260 15.59 -7.45 -8.40
C LYS A 260 16.90 -7.07 -7.71
N ASP A 261 17.74 -6.25 -8.36
CA ASP A 261 19.02 -5.82 -7.80
C ASP A 261 18.83 -4.93 -6.57
N ARG A 262 17.87 -3.99 -6.61
CA ARG A 262 17.54 -3.17 -5.44
C ARG A 262 16.95 -3.99 -4.30
N HIS A 263 16.06 -4.95 -4.60
CA HIS A 263 15.54 -5.86 -3.61
C HIS A 263 16.66 -6.69 -2.95
N ASN A 264 17.56 -7.27 -3.73
CA ASN A 264 18.68 -8.04 -3.19
C ASN A 264 19.58 -7.18 -2.31
N TYR A 265 19.87 -5.93 -2.70
CA TYR A 265 20.67 -5.00 -1.90
C TYR A 265 20.06 -4.78 -0.52
N TRP A 266 18.74 -4.52 -0.45
CA TRP A 266 18.07 -4.17 0.80
C TRP A 266 17.69 -5.37 1.67
N PHE A 267 17.34 -6.51 1.07
CA PHE A 267 16.78 -7.65 1.80
C PHE A 267 17.77 -8.79 2.03
N LYS A 268 18.68 -9.03 1.09
CA LYS A 268 19.69 -10.10 1.20
C LYS A 268 21.06 -9.56 1.61
N GLY A 269 21.39 -8.33 1.24
CA GLY A 269 22.60 -7.64 1.65
C GLY A 269 22.43 -6.95 3.01
N MET A 270 23.60 -6.67 3.65
CA MET A 270 23.67 -5.86 4.88
C MET A 270 24.60 -4.65 4.72
N ASN A 271 25.00 -4.33 3.49
CA ASN A 271 25.95 -3.23 3.20
C ASN A 271 25.41 -1.83 3.57
N TRP A 272 24.11 -1.74 3.82
CA TRP A 272 23.44 -0.51 4.28
C TRP A 272 23.35 -0.41 5.81
N ALA A 273 23.66 -1.49 6.55
CA ALA A 273 23.44 -1.56 8.00
C ALA A 273 24.23 -0.48 8.78
N ASP A 274 25.42 -0.14 8.33
CA ASP A 274 26.26 0.90 8.95
C ASP A 274 25.67 2.32 8.81
N GLN A 275 24.72 2.51 7.89
CA GLN A 275 24.07 3.79 7.66
C GLN A 275 22.96 4.08 8.67
N VAL A 276 22.51 3.10 9.43
CA VAL A 276 21.37 3.21 10.35
C VAL A 276 21.74 2.77 11.76
N ASP A 277 21.06 3.35 12.75
CA ASP A 277 21.05 2.83 14.10
C ASP A 277 20.00 1.72 14.16
N LEU A 278 20.47 0.48 14.05
CA LEU A 278 19.61 -0.70 14.19
C LEU A 278 19.27 -1.00 15.67
N LYS A 279 19.30 0.01 16.55
CA LYS A 279 18.95 -0.15 17.97
C LYS A 279 17.49 -0.49 18.15
#